data_ba61e5d0fb6ed505f5b43d72bbd59578
#
_entry.id   ba61e5d0fb6ed505f5b43d72bbd59578
#
_cell.length_a   1.000
_cell.length_b   1.000
_cell.length_c   1.000
_cell.angle_alpha   90.00
_cell.angle_beta   90.00
_cell.angle_gamma   90.00
#
_symmetry.space_group_name_H-M   'P 1'
#
loop_
_entity.id
_entity.type
_entity.pdbx_description
1 polymer ?
#
loop_
_entity_poly.entity_id
_entity_poly.type
_entity_poly.pdbx_seq_one_letter_code
_entity_poly.pdbx_strand_id
1 'polypeptide(L)'
;EQNTNRNLGYMKESRTLVMVDSPNKMTGLATLKRAQEFKNSFMGGWNKVVVLGWNFTYDITEAIQSLDDDKLEVLVIPPDLLDKLKTKASYKDLVDSKKIRFSSLQYLTIKPIKVEKDGDKETFHIELDNYVLLSPDNIPLDDEDKEKLKVLIAKDPLALIEYWSIDPDYDGETFRSKWQDYRGNEANDGDQYHVVMETKITVPKATKRKICVKAVDVFGFESIVITEI
;
A
#
# COMPACT_ATOMS: atom_id res chain seq x y z
N GLU A 1 33.39 -18.44 0.41
CA GLU A 1 33.18 -16.98 0.32
C GLU A 1 32.07 -16.59 1.28
N GLN A 2 32.37 -15.77 2.28
CA GLN A 2 31.37 -15.29 3.24
C GLN A 2 30.40 -14.38 2.48
N ASN A 3 29.16 -14.82 2.44
CA ASN A 3 28.07 -14.08 1.79
C ASN A 3 27.86 -12.77 2.56
N THR A 4 28.39 -11.68 2.04
CA THR A 4 28.38 -10.35 2.67
C THR A 4 26.99 -9.71 2.71
N ASN A 5 26.01 -10.29 2.03
CA ASN A 5 24.63 -9.81 2.00
C ASN A 5 23.72 -10.67 2.88
N ARG A 6 23.74 -10.41 4.20
CA ARG A 6 22.93 -11.12 5.20
C ARG A 6 21.41 -10.96 5.04
N ASN A 7 20.98 -10.05 4.18
CA ASN A 7 19.57 -9.74 3.93
C ASN A 7 19.03 -10.35 2.63
N LEU A 8 19.78 -11.23 1.97
CA LEU A 8 19.36 -11.92 0.77
C LEU A 8 19.09 -13.40 1.01
N GLY A 9 17.98 -13.87 0.52
CA GLY A 9 17.59 -15.26 0.39
C GLY A 9 17.16 -15.58 -1.03
N TYR A 10 16.88 -16.85 -1.31
CA TYR A 10 16.37 -17.24 -2.64
C TYR A 10 15.54 -18.53 -2.59
N MET A 11 14.62 -18.63 -3.53
CA MET A 11 13.85 -19.82 -3.82
C MET A 11 14.38 -20.44 -5.13
N LYS A 12 14.99 -21.62 -5.05
CA LYS A 12 15.66 -22.26 -6.19
C LYS A 12 14.69 -22.64 -7.30
N GLU A 13 13.56 -23.23 -6.95
CA GLU A 13 12.57 -23.76 -7.89
C GLU A 13 12.02 -22.69 -8.83
N SER A 14 11.68 -21.53 -8.28
CA SER A 14 11.15 -20.39 -9.03
C SER A 14 12.20 -19.43 -9.54
N ARG A 15 13.48 -19.62 -9.18
CA ARG A 15 14.57 -18.64 -9.41
C ARG A 15 14.18 -17.24 -8.93
N THR A 16 13.60 -17.17 -7.73
CA THR A 16 13.19 -15.91 -7.11
C THR A 16 14.20 -15.50 -6.04
N LEU A 17 14.74 -14.30 -6.17
CA LEU A 17 15.55 -13.66 -5.16
C LEU A 17 14.63 -13.01 -4.11
N VAL A 18 14.96 -13.12 -2.84
CA VAL A 18 14.22 -12.47 -1.74
C VAL A 18 15.16 -11.53 -1.02
N MET A 19 14.82 -10.26 -0.96
CA MET A 19 15.54 -9.25 -0.21
C MET A 19 14.71 -8.78 0.97
N VAL A 20 15.24 -8.91 2.18
CA VAL A 20 14.58 -8.43 3.41
C VAL A 20 15.21 -7.10 3.81
N ASP A 21 14.41 -6.04 3.91
CA ASP A 21 14.91 -4.74 4.37
C ASP A 21 14.97 -4.69 5.90
N SER A 22 15.71 -3.73 6.43
CA SER A 22 15.92 -3.59 7.88
C SER A 22 14.66 -2.98 8.54
N PRO A 23 14.24 -3.48 9.73
CA PRO A 23 13.13 -2.87 10.48
C PRO A 23 13.40 -1.42 10.91
N ASN A 24 14.67 -0.98 10.90
CA ASN A 24 15.09 0.37 11.27
C ASN A 24 15.28 1.29 10.04
N LYS A 25 14.84 0.87 8.88
CA LYS A 25 14.92 1.64 7.64
C LYS A 25 13.56 1.72 6.96
N MET A 26 13.37 2.81 6.21
CA MET A 26 12.24 2.96 5.30
C MET A 26 12.61 2.32 3.95
N THR A 27 11.79 1.41 3.48
CA THR A 27 11.89 0.84 2.14
C THR A 27 11.39 1.86 1.11
N GLY A 28 12.24 2.27 0.20
CA GLY A 28 11.94 3.28 -0.82
C GLY A 28 12.68 3.01 -2.12
N LEU A 29 12.68 3.99 -3.03
CA LEU A 29 13.24 3.87 -4.39
C LEU A 29 14.67 3.31 -4.42
N ALA A 30 15.53 3.74 -3.50
CA ALA A 30 16.93 3.25 -3.45
C ALA A 30 17.00 1.75 -3.14
N THR A 31 16.16 1.25 -2.22
CA THR A 31 16.04 -0.18 -1.91
C THR A 31 15.55 -0.96 -3.13
N LEU A 32 14.52 -0.46 -3.81
CA LEU A 32 13.94 -1.12 -4.98
C LEU A 32 14.93 -1.19 -6.16
N LYS A 33 15.64 -0.10 -6.48
CA LYS A 33 16.70 -0.09 -7.49
C LYS A 33 17.80 -1.12 -7.19
N ARG A 34 18.23 -1.19 -5.93
CA ARG A 34 19.21 -2.18 -5.49
C ARG A 34 18.69 -3.62 -5.65
N ALA A 35 17.41 -3.84 -5.38
CA ALA A 35 16.79 -5.14 -5.59
C ALA A 35 16.78 -5.54 -7.07
N GLN A 36 16.48 -4.61 -7.98
CA GLN A 36 16.57 -4.83 -9.43
C GLN A 36 18.01 -5.14 -9.88
N GLU A 37 19.00 -4.40 -9.39
CA GLU A 37 20.41 -4.67 -9.68
C GLU A 37 20.81 -6.08 -9.26
N PHE A 38 20.43 -6.51 -8.06
CA PHE A 38 20.69 -7.87 -7.60
C PHE A 38 19.93 -8.92 -8.42
N LYS A 39 18.67 -8.67 -8.79
CA LYS A 39 17.91 -9.55 -9.68
C LYS A 39 18.68 -9.79 -10.98
N ASN A 40 19.27 -8.76 -11.55
CA ASN A 40 19.91 -8.83 -12.85
C ASN A 40 21.34 -9.41 -12.80
N SER A 41 22.10 -9.17 -11.73
CA SER A 41 23.53 -9.46 -11.67
C SER A 41 23.94 -10.51 -10.64
N PHE A 42 23.22 -10.66 -9.54
CA PHE A 42 23.62 -11.54 -8.45
C PHE A 42 23.52 -13.01 -8.84
N MET A 43 24.64 -13.74 -8.72
CA MET A 43 24.74 -15.19 -9.02
C MET A 43 24.16 -15.61 -10.39
N GLY A 44 24.39 -14.79 -11.43
CA GLY A 44 23.96 -15.07 -12.79
C GLY A 44 22.51 -14.68 -13.12
N GLY A 45 21.90 -13.87 -12.26
CA GLY A 45 20.57 -13.30 -12.47
C GLY A 45 19.41 -14.18 -11.98
N TRP A 46 18.28 -13.54 -11.75
CA TRP A 46 17.06 -14.14 -11.21
C TRP A 46 15.84 -13.77 -12.04
N ASN A 47 14.84 -14.64 -12.07
CA ASN A 47 13.61 -14.40 -12.83
C ASN A 47 12.74 -13.33 -12.15
N LYS A 48 12.77 -13.27 -10.83
CA LYS A 48 11.95 -12.36 -10.01
C LYS A 48 12.72 -11.94 -8.77
N VAL A 49 12.44 -10.77 -8.24
CA VAL A 49 12.86 -10.34 -6.91
C VAL A 49 11.66 -9.94 -6.07
N VAL A 50 11.64 -10.43 -4.83
CA VAL A 50 10.66 -10.05 -3.80
C VAL A 50 11.38 -9.22 -2.75
N VAL A 51 10.91 -8.01 -2.52
CA VAL A 51 11.37 -7.13 -1.44
C VAL A 51 10.40 -7.21 -0.28
N LEU A 52 10.88 -7.63 0.87
CA LEU A 52 10.13 -7.68 2.12
C LEU A 52 10.48 -6.46 2.95
N GLY A 53 9.53 -5.52 3.11
CA GLY A 53 9.69 -4.28 3.86
C GLY A 53 8.89 -4.27 5.16
N TRP A 54 9.40 -3.54 6.17
CA TRP A 54 8.72 -3.29 7.44
C TRP A 54 7.98 -1.96 7.43
N ASN A 55 8.64 -0.94 6.92
CA ASN A 55 8.14 0.42 6.80
C ASN A 55 8.49 0.95 5.41
N PHE A 56 7.66 1.81 4.86
CA PHE A 56 7.80 2.31 3.50
C PHE A 56 7.87 3.84 3.49
N THR A 57 8.59 4.39 2.53
CA THR A 57 8.56 5.83 2.28
C THR A 57 7.18 6.22 1.74
N TYR A 58 6.76 7.46 1.96
CA TYR A 58 5.47 7.96 1.50
C TYR A 58 5.30 7.92 -0.03
N ASP A 59 6.43 7.97 -0.77
CA ASP A 59 6.51 7.94 -2.22
C ASP A 59 6.77 6.52 -2.79
N ILE A 60 6.59 5.47 -2.00
CA ILE A 60 6.86 4.08 -2.41
C ILE A 60 6.08 3.68 -3.66
N THR A 61 4.87 4.19 -3.78
CA THR A 61 3.98 3.95 -4.91
C THR A 61 4.56 4.48 -6.21
N GLU A 62 4.94 5.77 -6.22
CA GLU A 62 5.57 6.41 -7.37
C GLU A 62 6.90 5.73 -7.69
N ALA A 63 7.62 5.32 -6.65
CA ALA A 63 8.87 4.56 -6.81
C ALA A 63 8.64 3.24 -7.55
N ILE A 64 7.64 2.45 -7.16
CA ILE A 64 7.30 1.19 -7.83
C ILE A 64 6.85 1.44 -9.27
N GLN A 65 5.96 2.39 -9.49
CA GLN A 65 5.49 2.75 -10.84
C GLN A 65 6.62 3.23 -11.75
N SER A 66 7.54 4.06 -11.23
CA SER A 66 8.67 4.59 -12.00
C SER A 66 9.66 3.53 -12.47
N LEU A 67 9.72 2.39 -11.77
CA LEU A 67 10.61 1.27 -12.11
C LEU A 67 10.03 0.36 -13.18
N ASP A 68 8.71 0.34 -13.36
CA ASP A 68 7.96 -0.41 -14.37
C ASP A 68 8.49 -1.85 -14.57
N ASP A 69 8.69 -2.57 -13.47
CA ASP A 69 9.27 -3.92 -13.45
C ASP A 69 8.28 -4.94 -12.89
N ASP A 70 7.62 -5.66 -13.77
CA ASP A 70 6.67 -6.74 -13.45
C ASP A 70 7.28 -7.93 -12.67
N LYS A 71 8.60 -7.98 -12.62
CA LYS A 71 9.39 -9.00 -11.89
C LYS A 71 9.88 -8.52 -10.52
N LEU A 72 9.53 -7.30 -10.15
CA LEU A 72 9.76 -6.74 -8.82
C LEU A 72 8.47 -6.80 -8.01
N GLU A 73 8.46 -7.59 -6.97
CA GLU A 73 7.33 -7.67 -6.02
C GLU A 73 7.71 -7.04 -4.68
N VAL A 74 6.81 -6.27 -4.10
CA VAL A 74 7.00 -5.64 -2.79
C VAL A 74 5.94 -6.12 -1.84
N LEU A 75 6.35 -6.71 -0.71
CA LEU A 75 5.46 -7.24 0.31
C LEU A 75 5.75 -6.63 1.68
N VAL A 76 4.71 -6.51 2.48
CA VAL A 76 4.77 -5.98 3.84
C VAL A 76 5.02 -7.11 4.83
N ILE A 77 6.02 -6.95 5.68
CA ILE A 77 6.30 -7.88 6.77
C ILE A 77 5.32 -7.57 7.92
N PRO A 78 4.62 -8.58 8.47
CA PRO A 78 3.73 -8.37 9.60
C PRO A 78 4.47 -7.75 10.79
N PRO A 79 3.97 -6.66 11.40
CA PRO A 79 4.67 -5.95 12.48
C PRO A 79 4.93 -6.81 13.72
N ASP A 80 4.10 -7.81 13.97
CA ASP A 80 4.22 -8.75 15.09
C ASP A 80 5.21 -9.89 14.84
N LEU A 81 5.82 -9.97 13.64
CA LEU A 81 6.73 -11.06 13.26
C LEU A 81 7.97 -11.13 14.19
N LEU A 82 8.54 -9.96 14.52
CA LEU A 82 9.72 -9.91 15.42
C LEU A 82 9.40 -10.46 16.80
N ASP A 83 8.22 -10.19 17.33
CA ASP A 83 7.78 -10.69 18.62
C ASP A 83 7.54 -12.21 18.59
N LYS A 84 6.97 -12.70 17.50
CA LYS A 84 6.79 -14.13 17.25
C LYS A 84 8.11 -14.89 17.10
N LEU A 85 9.17 -14.24 16.64
CA LEU A 85 10.49 -14.84 16.45
C LEU A 85 11.39 -14.82 17.70
N LYS A 86 11.01 -14.12 18.77
CA LYS A 86 11.83 -13.99 20.00
C LYS A 86 12.00 -15.31 20.75
N THR A 87 11.11 -16.26 20.59
CA THR A 87 11.19 -17.57 21.25
C THR A 87 11.62 -18.67 20.28
N LYS A 88 12.67 -19.46 20.63
CA LYS A 88 13.17 -20.54 19.77
C LYS A 88 12.11 -21.62 19.44
N ALA A 89 11.20 -21.90 20.35
CA ALA A 89 10.05 -22.80 20.11
C ALA A 89 9.10 -22.23 19.05
N SER A 90 8.88 -20.90 19.05
CA SER A 90 8.03 -20.24 18.08
C SER A 90 8.57 -20.26 16.67
N TYR A 91 9.90 -20.27 16.48
CA TYR A 91 10.49 -20.28 15.12
C TYR A 91 10.11 -21.54 14.36
N LYS A 92 10.26 -22.73 14.99
CA LYS A 92 9.94 -24.00 14.38
C LYS A 92 8.43 -24.12 14.10
N ASP A 93 7.61 -23.74 15.07
CA ASP A 93 6.16 -23.73 14.93
C ASP A 93 5.68 -22.76 13.86
N LEU A 94 6.34 -21.60 13.69
CA LEU A 94 6.01 -20.63 12.66
C LEU A 94 6.34 -21.15 11.25
N VAL A 95 7.48 -21.83 11.09
CA VAL A 95 7.86 -22.45 9.80
C VAL A 95 6.91 -23.58 9.46
N ASP A 96 6.63 -24.49 10.41
CA ASP A 96 5.82 -25.68 10.20
C ASP A 96 4.33 -25.34 10.00
N SER A 97 3.83 -24.29 10.67
CA SER A 97 2.41 -23.89 10.61
C SER A 97 2.01 -23.08 9.38
N LYS A 98 2.97 -22.58 8.59
CA LYS A 98 2.74 -21.65 7.47
C LYS A 98 1.91 -20.42 7.86
N LYS A 99 1.98 -19.99 9.15
CA LYS A 99 1.16 -18.91 9.70
C LYS A 99 1.70 -17.50 9.45
N ILE A 100 2.93 -17.38 8.95
CA ILE A 100 3.47 -16.08 8.55
C ILE A 100 2.98 -15.78 7.15
N ARG A 101 2.24 -14.70 7.01
CA ARG A 101 1.78 -14.20 5.72
C ARG A 101 2.33 -12.79 5.51
N PHE A 102 2.95 -12.59 4.38
CA PHE A 102 3.36 -11.27 3.93
C PHE A 102 2.16 -10.66 3.17
N SER A 103 1.78 -9.44 3.54
CA SER A 103 0.64 -8.78 2.92
C SER A 103 1.03 -8.14 1.60
N SER A 104 0.08 -8.02 0.70
CA SER A 104 0.22 -7.17 -0.47
C SER A 104 0.43 -5.72 -0.06
N LEU A 105 1.27 -5.00 -0.78
CA LEU A 105 1.28 -3.54 -0.71
C LEU A 105 0.14 -3.03 -1.60
N GLN A 106 -0.61 -2.09 -1.07
CA GLN A 106 -1.69 -1.42 -1.76
C GLN A 106 -1.48 0.09 -1.74
N TYR A 107 -2.06 0.77 -2.70
CA TYR A 107 -2.05 2.22 -2.70
C TYR A 107 -3.26 2.81 -3.41
N LEU A 108 -3.65 3.98 -2.95
CA LEU A 108 -4.68 4.82 -3.50
C LEU A 108 -4.04 5.93 -4.35
N THR A 109 -4.65 6.29 -5.47
CA THR A 109 -4.41 7.55 -6.17
C THR A 109 -5.66 8.41 -6.17
N ILE A 110 -5.46 9.73 -6.16
CA ILE A 110 -6.52 10.71 -6.28
C ILE A 110 -6.24 11.61 -7.47
N LYS A 111 -7.29 12.15 -8.09
CA LYS A 111 -7.12 13.16 -9.14
C LYS A 111 -6.54 14.46 -8.56
N PRO A 112 -5.89 15.29 -9.37
CA PRO A 112 -5.41 16.58 -8.90
C PRO A 112 -6.52 17.37 -8.20
N ILE A 113 -6.26 17.79 -6.97
CA ILE A 113 -7.25 18.51 -6.15
C ILE A 113 -7.55 19.87 -6.78
N LYS A 114 -8.83 20.11 -7.07
CA LYS A 114 -9.30 21.43 -7.54
C LYS A 114 -9.66 22.28 -6.32
N VAL A 115 -9.22 23.53 -6.33
CA VAL A 115 -9.41 24.48 -5.22
C VAL A 115 -10.26 25.65 -5.68
N GLU A 116 -11.39 25.86 -5.05
CA GLU A 116 -12.22 27.05 -5.19
C GLU A 116 -12.00 27.96 -3.97
N LYS A 117 -11.74 29.24 -4.20
CA LYS A 117 -11.50 30.23 -3.13
C LYS A 117 -12.67 31.22 -3.09
N ASP A 118 -13.27 31.36 -1.93
CA ASP A 118 -14.36 32.31 -1.67
C ASP A 118 -14.13 33.03 -0.35
N GLY A 119 -13.66 34.27 -0.45
CA GLY A 119 -13.34 35.12 0.69
C GLY A 119 -12.31 34.51 1.62
N ASP A 120 -12.75 34.16 2.83
CA ASP A 120 -11.93 33.54 3.90
C ASP A 120 -12.02 32.00 3.92
N LYS A 121 -12.65 31.39 2.91
CA LYS A 121 -12.82 29.94 2.78
C LYS A 121 -12.18 29.40 1.52
N GLU A 122 -11.85 28.13 1.58
CA GLU A 122 -11.38 27.32 0.46
C GLU A 122 -12.21 26.03 0.41
N THR A 123 -12.64 25.65 -0.82
CA THR A 123 -13.35 24.40 -1.06
C THR A 123 -12.47 23.50 -1.93
N PHE A 124 -12.18 22.33 -1.43
CA PHE A 124 -11.38 21.30 -2.13
C PHE A 124 -12.32 20.28 -2.73
N HIS A 125 -12.17 20.04 -4.03
CA HIS A 125 -12.79 18.92 -4.73
C HIS A 125 -11.80 17.77 -4.75
N ILE A 126 -12.13 16.67 -4.12
CA ILE A 126 -11.30 15.49 -4.00
C ILE A 126 -12.03 14.32 -4.66
N GLU A 127 -11.37 13.69 -5.62
CA GLU A 127 -11.89 12.57 -6.38
C GLU A 127 -10.90 11.41 -6.32
N LEU A 128 -11.38 10.21 -5.97
CA LEU A 128 -10.60 8.98 -6.05
C LEU A 128 -10.32 8.68 -7.52
N ASP A 129 -9.08 8.30 -7.85
CA ASP A 129 -8.67 8.02 -9.22
C ASP A 129 -8.49 6.53 -9.46
N ASN A 130 -7.67 5.88 -8.63
CA ASN A 130 -7.42 4.45 -8.75
C ASN A 130 -7.03 3.84 -7.40
N TYR A 131 -7.27 2.55 -7.26
CA TYR A 131 -6.79 1.74 -6.15
C TYR A 131 -6.01 0.54 -6.69
N VAL A 132 -4.79 0.37 -6.25
CA VAL A 132 -3.91 -0.70 -6.73
C VAL A 132 -3.61 -1.65 -5.59
N LEU A 133 -3.82 -2.92 -5.85
CA LEU A 133 -3.46 -4.04 -4.99
C LEU A 133 -2.39 -4.87 -5.72
N LEU A 134 -1.14 -4.76 -5.29
CA LEU A 134 0.01 -5.26 -6.05
C LEU A 134 0.13 -6.77 -6.09
N SER A 135 -0.31 -7.47 -5.06
CA SER A 135 -0.16 -8.93 -4.95
C SER A 135 -1.44 -9.61 -4.47
N PRO A 136 -2.52 -9.59 -5.28
CA PRO A 136 -3.82 -10.15 -4.89
C PRO A 136 -3.74 -11.66 -4.57
N ASP A 137 -2.79 -12.38 -5.15
CA ASP A 137 -2.57 -13.81 -4.88
C ASP A 137 -2.16 -14.11 -3.43
N ASN A 138 -1.63 -13.12 -2.70
CA ASN A 138 -1.25 -13.25 -1.29
C ASN A 138 -2.42 -13.06 -0.31
N ILE A 139 -3.59 -12.65 -0.80
CA ILE A 139 -4.79 -12.54 0.02
C ILE A 139 -5.30 -13.95 0.35
N PRO A 140 -5.73 -14.20 1.60
CA PRO A 140 -6.17 -15.51 2.04
C PRO A 140 -7.58 -15.87 1.55
N LEU A 141 -7.77 -15.89 0.25
CA LEU A 141 -8.97 -16.32 -0.45
C LEU A 141 -8.73 -17.71 -1.08
N ASP A 142 -9.78 -18.42 -1.38
CA ASP A 142 -9.68 -19.61 -2.24
C ASP A 142 -9.41 -19.23 -3.71
N ASP A 143 -9.12 -20.22 -4.55
CA ASP A 143 -8.69 -19.95 -5.92
C ASP A 143 -9.82 -19.34 -6.77
N GLU A 144 -11.08 -19.70 -6.52
CA GLU A 144 -12.24 -19.15 -7.23
C GLU A 144 -12.44 -17.67 -6.89
N ASP A 145 -12.36 -17.31 -5.62
CA ASP A 145 -12.50 -15.93 -5.17
C ASP A 145 -11.30 -15.06 -5.56
N LYS A 146 -10.08 -15.63 -5.66
CA LYS A 146 -8.93 -14.92 -6.21
C LYS A 146 -9.13 -14.57 -7.69
N GLU A 147 -9.67 -15.46 -8.49
CA GLU A 147 -9.96 -15.14 -9.90
C GLU A 147 -11.06 -14.07 -10.02
N LYS A 148 -12.12 -14.14 -9.21
CA LYS A 148 -13.14 -13.08 -9.14
C LYS A 148 -12.52 -11.73 -8.76
N LEU A 149 -11.63 -11.73 -7.77
CA LEU A 149 -10.92 -10.52 -7.32
C LEU A 149 -10.07 -9.92 -8.45
N LYS A 150 -9.33 -10.73 -9.20
CA LYS A 150 -8.54 -10.26 -10.35
C LYS A 150 -9.41 -9.62 -11.43
N VAL A 151 -10.55 -10.22 -11.73
CA VAL A 151 -11.53 -9.65 -12.68
C VAL A 151 -12.08 -8.32 -12.16
N LEU A 152 -12.40 -8.23 -10.87
CA LEU A 152 -12.90 -6.99 -10.25
C LEU A 152 -11.84 -5.89 -10.30
N ILE A 153 -10.60 -6.17 -9.89
CA ILE A 153 -9.47 -5.23 -9.94
C ILE A 153 -9.25 -4.70 -11.36
N ALA A 154 -9.33 -5.56 -12.36
CA ALA A 154 -9.12 -5.18 -13.76
C ALA A 154 -10.25 -4.27 -14.30
N LYS A 155 -11.46 -4.39 -13.77
CA LYS A 155 -12.64 -3.67 -14.24
C LYS A 155 -12.91 -2.39 -13.43
N ASP A 156 -12.89 -2.51 -12.12
CA ASP A 156 -13.25 -1.45 -11.17
C ASP A 156 -12.49 -1.65 -9.85
N PRO A 157 -11.22 -1.22 -9.77
CA PRO A 157 -10.41 -1.39 -8.57
C PRO A 157 -10.94 -0.58 -7.37
N LEU A 158 -11.64 0.53 -7.60
CA LEU A 158 -12.22 1.35 -6.54
C LEU A 158 -13.39 0.66 -5.83
N ALA A 159 -14.01 -0.35 -6.45
CA ALA A 159 -15.01 -1.18 -5.79
C ALA A 159 -14.46 -1.98 -4.59
N LEU A 160 -13.14 -2.02 -4.39
CA LEU A 160 -12.54 -2.61 -3.19
C LEU A 160 -12.57 -1.68 -1.98
N ILE A 161 -12.83 -0.38 -2.15
CA ILE A 161 -12.83 0.56 -1.04
C ILE A 161 -14.06 0.32 -0.16
N GLU A 162 -13.81 0.08 1.12
CA GLU A 162 -14.83 -0.08 2.16
C GLU A 162 -15.14 1.24 2.85
N TYR A 163 -14.12 2.08 3.02
CA TYR A 163 -14.18 3.34 3.73
C TYR A 163 -13.12 4.29 3.19
N TRP A 164 -13.44 5.58 3.11
CA TRP A 164 -12.43 6.61 2.92
C TRP A 164 -12.76 7.91 3.65
N SER A 165 -11.75 8.70 3.93
CA SER A 165 -11.88 9.90 4.73
C SER A 165 -10.81 10.93 4.42
N ILE A 166 -11.07 12.18 4.80
CA ILE A 166 -10.22 13.33 4.51
C ILE A 166 -9.88 14.07 5.79
N ASP A 167 -8.59 14.32 5.97
CA ASP A 167 -8.05 15.32 6.88
C ASP A 167 -7.48 16.48 6.05
N PRO A 168 -8.17 17.63 5.98
CA PRO A 168 -7.72 18.76 5.17
C PRO A 168 -6.58 19.57 5.82
N ASP A 169 -6.26 19.31 7.08
CA ASP A 169 -5.26 20.03 7.88
C ASP A 169 -4.28 19.06 8.55
N TYR A 170 -3.85 18.02 7.82
CA TYR A 170 -2.99 16.98 8.35
C TYR A 170 -1.64 17.53 8.83
N ASP A 171 -1.29 17.26 10.08
CA ASP A 171 -0.05 17.75 10.70
C ASP A 171 1.19 16.89 10.38
N GLY A 172 1.02 15.75 9.72
CA GLY A 172 2.08 14.80 9.42
C GLY A 172 2.18 13.64 10.42
N GLU A 173 1.44 13.67 11.51
CA GLU A 173 1.49 12.66 12.58
C GLU A 173 0.12 12.09 12.88
N THR A 174 -0.88 12.94 13.15
CA THR A 174 -2.20 12.51 13.59
C THR A 174 -3.27 12.82 12.57
N PHE A 175 -3.88 11.77 12.02
CA PHE A 175 -5.01 11.90 11.09
C PHE A 175 -6.30 12.24 11.84
N ARG A 176 -6.96 13.33 11.43
CA ARG A 176 -8.24 13.81 12.01
C ARG A 176 -9.28 13.91 10.91
N SER A 177 -10.12 12.88 10.78
CA SER A 177 -11.20 12.87 9.80
C SER A 177 -12.15 14.05 9.98
N LYS A 178 -12.31 14.85 8.94
CA LYS A 178 -13.30 15.95 8.85
C LYS A 178 -14.44 15.61 7.92
N TRP A 179 -14.22 14.70 7.01
CA TRP A 179 -15.22 14.13 6.13
C TRP A 179 -14.91 12.65 5.94
N GLN A 180 -15.95 11.84 5.77
CA GLN A 180 -15.82 10.41 5.54
C GLN A 180 -17.02 9.83 4.81
N ASP A 181 -16.77 8.74 4.09
CA ASP A 181 -17.78 7.87 3.55
C ASP A 181 -17.39 6.41 3.72
N TYR A 182 -18.38 5.54 3.78
CA TYR A 182 -18.21 4.11 3.98
C TYR A 182 -19.32 3.32 3.29
N ARG A 183 -19.03 2.12 2.90
CA ARG A 183 -20.01 1.19 2.32
C ARG A 183 -21.19 0.99 3.28
N GLY A 184 -22.39 1.11 2.77
CA GLY A 184 -23.61 1.11 3.57
C GLY A 184 -24.07 2.49 4.05
N ASN A 185 -23.33 3.56 3.72
CA ASN A 185 -23.76 4.93 4.03
C ASN A 185 -24.64 5.49 2.93
N GLU A 186 -25.94 5.33 3.05
CA GLU A 186 -26.91 5.86 2.07
C GLU A 186 -27.07 7.38 2.13
N ALA A 187 -26.48 8.05 3.12
CA ALA A 187 -26.66 9.50 3.32
C ALA A 187 -25.94 10.35 2.27
N ASN A 188 -24.90 9.84 1.62
CA ASN A 188 -24.10 10.60 0.66
C ASN A 188 -24.67 10.54 -0.77
N ASP A 189 -25.04 9.35 -1.27
CA ASP A 189 -25.55 9.19 -2.65
C ASP A 189 -26.72 8.18 -2.77
N GLY A 190 -27.08 7.50 -1.68
CA GLY A 190 -28.13 6.49 -1.68
C GLY A 190 -27.70 5.10 -2.11
N ASP A 191 -26.42 4.90 -2.46
CA ASP A 191 -25.87 3.59 -2.83
C ASP A 191 -25.20 2.93 -1.60
N GLN A 192 -25.79 1.84 -1.12
CA GLN A 192 -25.26 1.08 0.02
C GLN A 192 -24.10 0.14 -0.35
N TYR A 193 -23.82 -0.06 -1.63
CA TYR A 193 -22.83 -1.06 -2.08
C TYR A 193 -21.47 -0.45 -2.43
N HIS A 194 -21.41 0.86 -2.61
CA HIS A 194 -20.18 1.59 -2.95
C HIS A 194 -19.98 2.78 -2.02
N VAL A 195 -18.78 3.27 -1.96
CA VAL A 195 -18.48 4.59 -1.41
C VAL A 195 -18.63 5.64 -2.50
N VAL A 196 -18.95 6.87 -2.14
CA VAL A 196 -18.88 7.98 -3.11
C VAL A 196 -17.45 8.16 -3.61
N MET A 197 -17.27 8.42 -4.91
CA MET A 197 -15.96 8.51 -5.51
C MET A 197 -15.37 9.92 -5.47
N GLU A 198 -16.22 10.93 -5.22
CA GLU A 198 -15.80 12.34 -5.12
C GLU A 198 -16.55 13.06 -4.02
N THR A 199 -15.93 14.12 -3.49
CA THR A 199 -16.55 14.97 -2.49
C THR A 199 -15.98 16.40 -2.53
N LYS A 200 -16.68 17.30 -1.83
CA LYS A 200 -16.24 18.67 -1.59
C LYS A 200 -16.12 18.93 -0.10
N ILE A 201 -15.01 19.49 0.32
CA ILE A 201 -14.80 19.90 1.70
C ILE A 201 -14.44 21.38 1.75
N THR A 202 -15.16 22.17 2.56
CA THR A 202 -14.93 23.60 2.72
C THR A 202 -14.31 23.86 4.09
N VAL A 203 -13.20 24.59 4.09
CA VAL A 203 -12.44 24.94 5.30
C VAL A 203 -12.00 26.40 5.28
N PRO A 204 -11.62 27.00 6.42
CA PRO A 204 -11.01 28.32 6.45
C PRO A 204 -9.73 28.35 5.62
N LYS A 205 -9.45 29.48 4.97
CA LYS A 205 -8.25 29.68 4.16
C LYS A 205 -6.98 29.56 4.99
N ALA A 206 -5.97 28.89 4.43
CA ALA A 206 -4.64 28.77 5.02
C ALA A 206 -3.54 29.12 4.01
N THR A 207 -2.34 29.49 4.51
CA THR A 207 -1.18 29.83 3.66
C THR A 207 -0.50 28.59 3.07
N LYS A 208 -0.52 27.51 3.82
CA LYS A 208 -0.01 26.19 3.44
C LYS A 208 -0.88 25.15 4.08
N ARG A 209 -1.12 24.06 3.37
CA ARG A 209 -1.99 23.01 3.83
C ARG A 209 -1.49 21.64 3.34
N LYS A 210 -1.59 20.65 4.20
CA LYS A 210 -1.46 19.24 3.81
C LYS A 210 -2.83 18.59 3.88
N ILE A 211 -3.30 18.10 2.76
CA ILE A 211 -4.53 17.32 2.69
C ILE A 211 -4.11 15.84 2.71
N CYS A 212 -4.65 15.10 3.66
CA CYS A 212 -4.45 13.67 3.74
C CYS A 212 -5.78 12.95 3.42
N VAL A 213 -5.75 12.09 2.41
CA VAL A 213 -6.85 11.19 2.04
C VAL A 213 -6.46 9.79 2.47
N LYS A 214 -7.29 9.17 3.28
CA LYS A 214 -7.11 7.81 3.78
C LYS A 214 -8.22 6.91 3.27
N ALA A 215 -7.88 5.75 2.76
CA ALA A 215 -8.83 4.71 2.39
C ALA A 215 -8.50 3.39 3.09
N VAL A 216 -9.54 2.60 3.34
CA VAL A 216 -9.46 1.22 3.84
C VAL A 216 -10.24 0.34 2.87
N ASP A 217 -9.64 -0.76 2.46
CA ASP A 217 -10.31 -1.70 1.57
C ASP A 217 -11.11 -2.79 2.32
N VAL A 218 -11.84 -3.60 1.58
CA VAL A 218 -12.65 -4.71 2.10
C VAL A 218 -11.84 -5.80 2.83
N PHE A 219 -10.51 -5.78 2.71
CA PHE A 219 -9.59 -6.68 3.42
C PHE A 219 -9.01 -6.05 4.68
N GLY A 220 -9.32 -4.76 4.94
CA GLY A 220 -8.83 -3.99 6.08
C GLY A 220 -7.46 -3.35 5.87
N PHE A 221 -6.95 -3.28 4.63
CA PHE A 221 -5.69 -2.61 4.33
C PHE A 221 -5.90 -1.10 4.22
N GLU A 222 -5.03 -0.33 4.84
CA GLU A 222 -5.02 1.13 4.78
C GLU A 222 -4.11 1.66 3.68
N SER A 223 -4.57 2.70 2.99
CA SER A 223 -3.78 3.50 2.04
C SER A 223 -3.96 4.98 2.33
N ILE A 224 -2.89 5.76 2.19
CA ILE A 224 -2.86 7.19 2.48
C ILE A 224 -2.24 7.92 1.29
N VAL A 225 -2.88 9.03 0.90
CA VAL A 225 -2.35 10.00 -0.07
C VAL A 225 -2.23 11.35 0.61
N ILE A 226 -1.07 12.00 0.52
CA ILE A 226 -0.83 13.33 1.09
C ILE A 226 -0.51 14.29 -0.06
N THR A 227 -1.23 15.40 -0.11
CA THR A 227 -1.02 16.46 -1.10
C THR A 227 -0.78 17.78 -0.37
N GLU A 228 0.30 18.48 -0.73
CA GLU A 228 0.59 19.83 -0.23
C GLU A 228 -0.02 20.88 -1.18
N ILE A 229 -0.71 21.87 -0.62
CA ILE A 229 -1.38 22.96 -1.33
C ILE A 229 -0.95 24.31 -0.76
#